data_f961f116a3352adada8fd1d28bbf1d40
#
_entry.id   f961f116a3352adada8fd1d28bbf1d40
#
_cell.length_a   1.000
_cell.length_b   1.000
_cell.length_c   1.000
_cell.angle_alpha   90.00
_cell.angle_beta   90.00
_cell.angle_gamma   90.00
#
_symmetry.space_group_name_H-M   'P 1'
#
loop_
_entity.id
_entity.type
_entity.pdbx_description
1 polymer ?
#
loop_
_entity_poly.entity_id
_entity_poly.type
_entity_poly.pdbx_seq_one_letter_code
_entity_poly.pdbx_strand_id
1 'polypeptide(L)'
;CHTMAIWMDRATDGPTHMGGEGINWIGQAPFSNRNHVFQNLGDGTYNHSGLLAIRAAVASNANITYKILFNDAVAMTGGQSHEGDLSADEIIKELNAAGVKRVVGVFDEKEEFDLNDYRNLCEMVPRSELMRIQEELASTLGVTAIVYIQTCAAEKRRRRKKGLFPDPNKRIFINPEVCEGCGDCGIKSNCVSILPEETELGRKRKIDQSSCNKDFSCVNGFCPSFVSVIGAEIKKSATEQLKIPDIPDVTVPSIDKTYNIVVTGIGGTGVVTIGALLGMASHIEGKGAGVMEMAGLAQ
;
A
#
# COMPACT_ATOMS: atom_id res chain seq x y z
N CYS A 1 4.52 0.19 5.06
CA CYS A 1 3.15 0.23 5.59
C CYS A 1 2.90 -0.85 6.64
N HIS A 2 3.40 -2.05 6.47
CA HIS A 2 3.24 -3.16 7.43
C HIS A 2 3.82 -2.86 8.82
N THR A 3 5.00 -2.28 8.86
CA THR A 3 5.67 -1.91 10.12
C THR A 3 4.81 -0.96 10.97
N MET A 4 4.07 -0.05 10.35
CA MET A 4 3.20 0.87 11.06
C MET A 4 1.96 0.20 11.65
N ALA A 5 1.54 -0.96 11.14
CA ALA A 5 0.39 -1.69 11.65
C ALA A 5 0.58 -2.16 13.10
N ILE A 6 1.83 -2.31 13.57
CA ILE A 6 2.15 -2.67 14.96
C ILE A 6 1.56 -1.65 15.94
N TRP A 7 1.58 -0.37 15.60
CA TRP A 7 1.07 0.72 16.45
C TRP A 7 -0.41 1.02 16.27
N MET A 8 -1.11 0.26 15.38
CA MET A 8 -2.53 0.50 15.09
C MET A 8 -3.49 -0.29 15.97
N ASP A 9 -2.99 -1.03 16.94
CA ASP A 9 -3.79 -1.91 17.83
C ASP A 9 -4.73 -2.86 17.04
N ARG A 10 -4.17 -3.51 16.03
CA ARG A 10 -4.90 -4.44 15.14
C ARG A 10 -4.46 -5.88 15.31
N ALA A 11 -4.00 -6.27 16.50
CA ALA A 11 -3.47 -7.59 16.81
C ALA A 11 -2.36 -8.02 15.82
N THR A 12 -1.49 -7.08 15.47
CA THR A 12 -0.33 -7.34 14.61
C THR A 12 0.86 -7.71 15.49
N ASP A 13 1.36 -8.92 15.34
CA ASP A 13 2.43 -9.49 16.19
C ASP A 13 3.85 -9.09 15.76
N GLY A 14 4.00 -8.43 14.64
CA GLY A 14 5.26 -7.91 14.14
C GLY A 14 5.46 -8.12 12.64
N PRO A 15 6.37 -7.36 12.03
CA PRO A 15 6.79 -7.56 10.65
C PRO A 15 7.84 -8.66 10.57
N THR A 16 7.87 -9.35 9.45
CA THR A 16 9.01 -10.14 8.98
C THR A 16 9.74 -9.37 7.88
N HIS A 17 11.00 -9.73 7.61
CA HIS A 17 11.63 -9.21 6.41
C HIS A 17 11.06 -9.88 5.16
N MET A 18 11.15 -9.18 4.03
CA MET A 18 10.62 -9.66 2.75
C MET A 18 11.29 -10.96 2.33
N GLY A 19 10.48 -11.95 1.96
CA GLY A 19 10.89 -13.30 1.63
C GLY A 19 10.88 -14.29 2.78
N GLY A 20 10.72 -13.83 4.02
CA GLY A 20 10.62 -14.64 5.23
C GLY A 20 9.22 -14.64 5.86
N GLU A 21 8.20 -14.24 5.12
CA GLU A 21 6.83 -14.10 5.63
C GLU A 21 6.31 -15.41 6.19
N GLY A 22 5.89 -15.36 7.46
CA GLY A 22 5.31 -16.51 8.18
C GLY A 22 6.32 -17.52 8.74
N ILE A 23 7.62 -17.42 8.44
CA ILE A 23 8.64 -18.35 8.94
C ILE A 23 8.76 -18.29 10.47
N ASN A 24 8.64 -17.10 11.06
CA ASN A 24 8.64 -16.94 12.52
C ASN A 24 7.48 -17.70 13.17
N TRP A 25 6.31 -17.76 12.52
CA TRP A 25 5.18 -18.53 13.02
C TRP A 25 5.45 -20.03 13.02
N ILE A 26 6.14 -20.56 12.02
CA ILE A 26 6.52 -21.97 11.97
C ILE A 26 7.30 -22.35 13.24
N GLY A 27 8.24 -21.51 13.67
CA GLY A 27 9.02 -21.73 14.88
C GLY A 27 8.24 -21.48 16.19
N GLN A 28 7.26 -20.58 16.18
CA GLN A 28 6.49 -20.18 17.36
C GLN A 28 5.26 -21.07 17.61
N ALA A 29 4.64 -21.59 16.56
CA ALA A 29 3.38 -22.34 16.64
C ALA A 29 3.41 -23.48 17.67
N PRO A 30 4.47 -24.31 17.80
CA PRO A 30 4.51 -25.38 18.78
C PRO A 30 4.49 -24.90 20.24
N PHE A 31 4.81 -23.64 20.49
CA PHE A 31 4.92 -23.02 21.82
C PHE A 31 3.83 -22.00 22.10
N SER A 32 2.88 -21.86 21.20
CA SER A 32 1.80 -20.87 21.29
C SER A 32 0.46 -21.53 21.56
N ASN A 33 -0.39 -20.86 22.36
CA ASN A 33 -1.80 -21.23 22.51
C ASN A 33 -2.66 -20.76 21.33
N ARG A 34 -2.10 -20.02 20.40
CA ARG A 34 -2.79 -19.57 19.18
C ARG A 34 -2.77 -20.71 18.17
N ASN A 35 -3.92 -20.96 17.56
CA ASN A 35 -4.06 -22.06 16.62
C ASN A 35 -3.80 -21.68 15.16
N HIS A 36 -3.86 -20.38 14.83
CA HIS A 36 -3.78 -19.89 13.48
C HIS A 36 -3.29 -18.43 13.43
N VAL A 37 -2.64 -18.06 12.34
CA VAL A 37 -2.25 -16.68 12.04
C VAL A 37 -2.51 -16.34 10.56
N PHE A 38 -2.68 -15.05 10.28
CA PHE A 38 -2.68 -14.51 8.93
C PHE A 38 -1.34 -13.85 8.63
N GLN A 39 -0.80 -14.07 7.45
CA GLN A 39 0.41 -13.43 6.96
C GLN A 39 0.13 -12.72 5.64
N ASN A 40 0.36 -11.42 5.60
CA ASN A 40 0.25 -10.65 4.36
C ASN A 40 1.61 -10.58 3.65
N LEU A 41 1.60 -10.64 2.33
CA LEU A 41 2.75 -10.33 1.49
C LEU A 41 2.29 -9.72 0.16
N GLY A 42 3.13 -8.90 -0.46
CA GLY A 42 2.86 -8.34 -1.79
C GLY A 42 3.25 -9.31 -2.90
N ASP A 43 2.67 -9.11 -4.08
CA ASP A 43 2.98 -9.84 -5.30
C ASP A 43 4.47 -9.74 -5.70
N GLY A 44 5.06 -8.55 -5.60
CA GLY A 44 6.50 -8.38 -5.85
C GLY A 44 7.38 -9.22 -4.93
N THR A 45 7.06 -9.28 -3.62
CA THR A 45 7.77 -10.14 -2.67
C THR A 45 7.52 -11.61 -2.95
N TYR A 46 6.28 -11.99 -3.26
CA TYR A 46 5.93 -13.34 -3.66
C TYR A 46 6.78 -13.80 -4.84
N ASN A 47 6.84 -12.98 -5.88
CA ASN A 47 7.57 -13.28 -7.11
C ASN A 47 9.07 -13.49 -6.88
N HIS A 48 9.73 -12.65 -6.08
CA HIS A 48 11.18 -12.80 -5.91
C HIS A 48 11.59 -13.85 -4.85
N SER A 49 10.81 -14.07 -3.77
CA SER A 49 11.25 -14.96 -2.70
C SER A 49 10.15 -15.51 -1.77
N GLY A 50 8.96 -14.90 -1.72
CA GLY A 50 7.90 -15.26 -0.77
C GLY A 50 7.41 -16.70 -0.93
N LEU A 51 7.43 -17.27 -2.13
CA LEU A 51 7.05 -18.67 -2.37
C LEU A 51 7.89 -19.65 -1.57
N LEU A 52 9.16 -19.36 -1.28
CA LEU A 52 10.03 -20.23 -0.46
C LEU A 52 9.53 -20.34 0.98
N ALA A 53 9.07 -19.22 1.55
CA ALA A 53 8.47 -19.21 2.89
C ALA A 53 7.17 -20.02 2.94
N ILE A 54 6.32 -19.90 1.92
CA ILE A 54 5.08 -20.67 1.80
C ILE A 54 5.38 -22.17 1.70
N ARG A 55 6.37 -22.58 0.90
CA ARG A 55 6.80 -23.98 0.80
C ARG A 55 7.32 -24.52 2.13
N ALA A 56 8.06 -23.74 2.89
CA ALA A 56 8.51 -24.12 4.23
C ALA A 56 7.32 -24.28 5.20
N ALA A 57 6.33 -23.41 5.14
CA ALA A 57 5.10 -23.52 5.93
C ALA A 57 4.31 -24.79 5.57
N VAL A 58 4.19 -25.12 4.29
CA VAL A 58 3.55 -26.36 3.82
C VAL A 58 4.30 -27.59 4.36
N ALA A 59 5.61 -27.60 4.25
CA ALA A 59 6.44 -28.71 4.72
C ALA A 59 6.35 -28.91 6.24
N SER A 60 6.17 -27.84 7.02
CA SER A 60 5.99 -27.92 8.48
C SER A 60 4.55 -28.21 8.91
N ASN A 61 3.60 -28.24 7.97
CA ASN A 61 2.15 -28.36 8.24
C ASN A 61 1.62 -27.30 9.23
N ALA A 62 2.16 -26.08 9.17
CA ALA A 62 1.74 -24.98 10.01
C ALA A 62 0.31 -24.52 9.66
N ASN A 63 -0.46 -24.11 10.68
CA ASN A 63 -1.78 -23.51 10.47
C ASN A 63 -1.62 -22.01 10.20
N ILE A 64 -1.65 -21.61 8.94
CA ILE A 64 -1.44 -20.25 8.51
C ILE A 64 -2.20 -19.95 7.22
N THR A 65 -2.77 -18.76 7.14
CA THR A 65 -3.34 -18.24 5.88
C THR A 65 -2.47 -17.12 5.34
N TYR A 66 -1.91 -17.34 4.17
CA TYR A 66 -1.20 -16.30 3.43
C TYR A 66 -2.19 -15.43 2.67
N LYS A 67 -2.04 -14.11 2.75
CA LYS A 67 -2.77 -13.16 1.92
C LYS A 67 -1.81 -12.50 0.94
N ILE A 68 -1.82 -12.96 -0.30
CA ILE A 68 -1.02 -12.39 -1.39
C ILE A 68 -1.78 -11.19 -1.95
N LEU A 69 -1.23 -10.01 -1.77
CA LEU A 69 -1.83 -8.75 -2.20
C LEU A 69 -1.37 -8.46 -3.64
N PHE A 70 -2.12 -9.00 -4.59
CA PHE A 70 -1.83 -8.83 -6.01
C PHE A 70 -2.35 -7.48 -6.49
N ASN A 71 -1.44 -6.61 -6.90
CA ASN A 71 -1.76 -5.27 -7.41
C ASN A 71 -1.01 -4.89 -8.69
N ASP A 72 -0.32 -5.82 -9.29
CA ASP A 72 0.41 -5.68 -10.56
C ASP A 72 1.40 -4.50 -10.56
N ALA A 73 2.02 -4.24 -9.40
CA ALA A 73 3.00 -3.16 -9.29
C ALA A 73 3.83 -3.25 -8.01
N VAL A 74 5.09 -2.83 -8.08
CA VAL A 74 5.88 -2.54 -6.89
C VAL A 74 5.44 -1.19 -6.33
N ALA A 75 4.31 -1.19 -5.62
CA ALA A 75 3.59 0.02 -5.22
C ALA A 75 4.40 0.92 -4.27
N MET A 76 5.27 0.34 -3.42
CA MET A 76 6.07 1.09 -2.45
C MET A 76 7.13 1.98 -3.10
N THR A 77 7.71 1.57 -4.20
CA THR A 77 8.85 2.27 -4.81
C THR A 77 8.48 3.11 -6.03
N GLY A 78 7.21 3.25 -6.35
CA GLY A 78 6.74 4.13 -7.42
C GLY A 78 5.86 3.49 -8.47
N GLY A 79 5.47 2.23 -8.29
CA GLY A 79 4.55 1.53 -9.19
C GLY A 79 5.25 1.00 -10.44
N GLN A 80 6.50 0.58 -10.32
CA GLN A 80 7.17 -0.17 -11.37
C GLN A 80 6.51 -1.54 -11.54
N SER A 81 6.55 -2.09 -12.76
CA SER A 81 6.27 -3.51 -12.96
C SER A 81 7.32 -4.34 -12.20
N HIS A 82 6.91 -5.47 -11.66
CA HIS A 82 7.87 -6.41 -11.07
C HIS A 82 8.48 -7.28 -12.18
N GLU A 83 9.71 -7.68 -11.97
CA GLU A 83 10.38 -8.61 -12.88
C GLU A 83 9.70 -9.99 -12.81
N GLY A 84 9.46 -10.60 -13.98
CA GLY A 84 8.85 -11.91 -14.11
C GLY A 84 7.34 -11.90 -14.36
N ASP A 85 6.66 -10.76 -14.27
CA ASP A 85 5.26 -10.50 -14.65
C ASP A 85 4.27 -11.64 -14.34
N LEU A 86 4.41 -12.31 -13.17
CA LEU A 86 3.47 -13.35 -12.76
C LEU A 86 2.06 -12.76 -12.63
N SER A 87 1.13 -13.33 -13.37
CA SER A 87 -0.29 -13.03 -13.26
C SER A 87 -0.92 -13.69 -12.02
N ALA A 88 -2.09 -13.22 -11.60
CA ALA A 88 -2.75 -13.77 -10.43
C ALA A 88 -3.15 -15.26 -10.61
N ASP A 89 -3.51 -15.67 -11.83
CA ASP A 89 -3.81 -17.07 -12.13
C ASP A 89 -2.56 -17.97 -12.07
N GLU A 90 -1.40 -17.46 -12.50
CA GLU A 90 -0.12 -18.17 -12.36
C GLU A 90 0.26 -18.32 -10.87
N ILE A 91 0.12 -17.29 -10.06
CA ILE A 91 0.31 -17.37 -8.61
C ILE A 91 -0.60 -18.46 -8.00
N ILE A 92 -1.87 -18.53 -8.39
CA ILE A 92 -2.80 -19.55 -7.89
C ILE A 92 -2.33 -20.95 -8.31
N LYS A 93 -1.88 -21.13 -9.54
CA LYS A 93 -1.32 -22.40 -10.02
C LYS A 93 -0.10 -22.84 -9.23
N GLU A 94 0.82 -21.91 -8.95
CA GLU A 94 2.03 -22.17 -8.15
C GLU A 94 1.67 -22.55 -6.71
N LEU A 95 0.72 -21.85 -6.08
CA LEU A 95 0.26 -22.15 -4.73
C LEU A 95 -0.34 -23.57 -4.63
N ASN A 96 -1.18 -23.92 -5.63
CA ASN A 96 -1.75 -25.26 -5.72
C ASN A 96 -0.64 -26.33 -5.90
N ALA A 97 0.32 -26.08 -6.78
CA ALA A 97 1.46 -26.97 -7.02
C ALA A 97 2.39 -27.08 -5.80
N ALA A 98 2.51 -26.01 -5.01
CA ALA A 98 3.28 -26.00 -3.76
C ALA A 98 2.62 -26.81 -2.63
N GLY A 99 1.36 -27.24 -2.80
CA GLY A 99 0.64 -28.04 -1.81
C GLY A 99 -0.15 -27.22 -0.79
N VAL A 100 -0.49 -25.97 -1.09
CA VAL A 100 -1.41 -25.16 -0.30
C VAL A 100 -2.79 -25.84 -0.33
N LYS A 101 -3.40 -26.08 0.84
CA LYS A 101 -4.60 -26.91 0.95
C LYS A 101 -5.85 -26.31 0.34
N ARG A 102 -5.98 -24.99 0.45
CA ARG A 102 -7.10 -24.26 -0.16
C ARG A 102 -6.60 -22.87 -0.57
N VAL A 103 -6.83 -22.53 -1.83
CA VAL A 103 -6.55 -21.21 -2.38
C VAL A 103 -7.88 -20.58 -2.77
N VAL A 104 -8.10 -19.31 -2.40
CA VAL A 104 -9.29 -18.54 -2.77
C VAL A 104 -8.84 -17.23 -3.40
N GLY A 105 -9.39 -16.88 -4.55
CA GLY A 105 -9.23 -15.58 -5.17
C GLY A 105 -10.29 -14.61 -4.66
N VAL A 106 -9.88 -13.41 -4.27
CA VAL A 106 -10.77 -12.32 -3.86
C VAL A 106 -10.53 -11.13 -4.77
N PHE A 107 -11.58 -10.63 -5.41
CA PHE A 107 -11.46 -9.53 -6.39
C PHE A 107 -12.33 -8.32 -6.03
N ASP A 108 -11.94 -7.13 -6.50
CA ASP A 108 -12.74 -5.91 -6.37
C ASP A 108 -13.74 -5.82 -7.52
N GLU A 109 -15.04 -5.94 -7.23
CA GLU A 109 -16.15 -5.86 -8.19
C GLU A 109 -16.21 -4.53 -8.95
N LYS A 110 -15.47 -3.52 -8.50
CA LYS A 110 -15.41 -2.18 -9.12
C LYS A 110 -14.30 -2.05 -10.16
N GLU A 111 -13.48 -3.08 -10.31
CA GLU A 111 -12.41 -3.15 -11.31
C GLU A 111 -12.82 -4.13 -12.41
N GLU A 112 -12.34 -3.88 -13.63
CA GLU A 112 -12.52 -4.81 -14.73
C GLU A 112 -11.72 -6.08 -14.43
N PHE A 113 -12.40 -7.22 -14.46
CA PHE A 113 -11.83 -8.49 -14.09
C PHE A 113 -12.51 -9.63 -14.85
N ASP A 114 -11.73 -10.46 -15.57
CA ASP A 114 -12.26 -11.63 -16.28
C ASP A 114 -12.15 -12.88 -15.39
N LEU A 115 -13.31 -13.35 -14.94
CA LEU A 115 -13.41 -14.57 -14.12
C LEU A 115 -13.10 -15.84 -14.90
N ASN A 116 -13.09 -15.81 -16.24
CA ASN A 116 -12.86 -17.00 -17.05
C ASN A 116 -11.44 -17.55 -16.90
N ASP A 117 -10.45 -16.67 -16.67
CA ASP A 117 -9.05 -17.04 -16.48
C ASP A 117 -8.83 -17.89 -15.22
N TYR A 118 -9.77 -17.81 -14.27
CA TYR A 118 -9.70 -18.48 -12.97
C TYR A 118 -10.57 -19.73 -12.85
N ARG A 119 -11.35 -20.05 -13.89
CA ARG A 119 -12.20 -21.24 -13.90
C ARG A 119 -11.33 -22.48 -13.67
N ASN A 120 -11.75 -23.33 -12.76
CA ASN A 120 -11.06 -24.58 -12.37
C ASN A 120 -9.70 -24.40 -11.64
N LEU A 121 -9.30 -23.19 -11.31
CA LEU A 121 -8.07 -22.95 -10.53
C LEU A 121 -8.36 -22.83 -9.03
N CYS A 122 -9.35 -22.03 -8.68
CA CYS A 122 -9.79 -21.83 -7.29
C CYS A 122 -11.22 -21.26 -7.23
N GLU A 123 -11.77 -21.19 -6.04
CA GLU A 123 -12.99 -20.42 -5.75
C GLU A 123 -12.68 -18.92 -5.90
N MET A 124 -13.51 -18.20 -6.65
CA MET A 124 -13.39 -16.74 -6.81
C MET A 124 -14.60 -16.07 -6.14
N VAL A 125 -14.32 -15.11 -5.25
CA VAL A 125 -15.35 -14.41 -4.48
C VAL A 125 -15.16 -12.89 -4.55
N PRO A 126 -16.25 -12.11 -4.47
CA PRO A 126 -16.14 -10.66 -4.41
C PRO A 126 -15.53 -10.20 -3.07
N ARG A 127 -14.95 -9.00 -3.08
CA ARG A 127 -14.35 -8.37 -1.90
C ARG A 127 -15.30 -8.30 -0.68
N SER A 128 -16.60 -8.19 -0.91
CA SER A 128 -17.61 -8.18 0.15
C SER A 128 -17.60 -9.45 1.01
N GLU A 129 -17.15 -10.58 0.45
CA GLU A 129 -17.07 -11.88 1.12
C GLU A 129 -15.75 -12.13 1.87
N LEU A 130 -14.81 -11.19 1.84
CA LEU A 130 -13.47 -11.36 2.40
C LEU A 130 -13.50 -11.81 3.87
N MET A 131 -14.38 -11.26 4.70
CA MET A 131 -14.46 -11.65 6.12
C MET A 131 -14.89 -13.11 6.29
N ARG A 132 -15.94 -13.54 5.59
CA ARG A 132 -16.40 -14.91 5.59
C ARG A 132 -15.28 -15.88 5.20
N ILE A 133 -14.59 -15.58 4.11
CA ILE A 133 -13.47 -16.42 3.63
C ILE A 133 -12.34 -16.48 4.65
N GLN A 134 -11.98 -15.36 5.29
CA GLN A 134 -10.95 -15.38 6.34
C GLN A 134 -11.33 -16.29 7.51
N GLU A 135 -12.58 -16.24 7.97
CA GLU A 135 -13.09 -17.09 9.05
C GLU A 135 -13.07 -18.58 8.68
N GLU A 136 -13.49 -18.91 7.45
CA GLU A 136 -13.42 -20.27 6.93
C GLU A 136 -11.98 -20.80 6.84
N LEU A 137 -11.06 -20.00 6.28
CA LEU A 137 -9.66 -20.40 6.12
C LEU A 137 -8.94 -20.50 7.47
N ALA A 138 -9.28 -19.65 8.44
CA ALA A 138 -8.74 -19.76 9.80
C ALA A 138 -9.12 -21.07 10.50
N SER A 139 -10.25 -21.67 10.12
CA SER A 139 -10.72 -22.95 10.63
C SER A 139 -10.15 -24.16 9.87
N THR A 140 -9.48 -23.93 8.75
CA THR A 140 -8.89 -24.97 7.91
C THR A 140 -7.49 -25.32 8.40
N LEU A 141 -7.25 -26.59 8.72
CA LEU A 141 -5.94 -27.05 9.18
C LEU A 141 -4.91 -27.06 8.04
N GLY A 142 -3.73 -26.56 8.33
CA GLY A 142 -2.59 -26.46 7.42
C GLY A 142 -2.51 -25.10 6.75
N VAL A 143 -1.75 -25.06 5.64
CA VAL A 143 -1.52 -23.81 4.92
C VAL A 143 -2.65 -23.53 3.93
N THR A 144 -3.22 -22.34 4.02
CA THR A 144 -4.23 -21.83 3.09
C THR A 144 -3.77 -20.49 2.51
N ALA A 145 -4.39 -20.03 1.42
CA ALA A 145 -4.05 -18.76 0.81
C ALA A 145 -5.26 -18.00 0.27
N ILE A 146 -5.18 -16.69 0.35
CA ILE A 146 -6.04 -15.74 -0.36
C ILE A 146 -5.17 -15.01 -1.36
N VAL A 147 -5.52 -15.04 -2.64
CA VAL A 147 -4.96 -14.15 -3.65
C VAL A 147 -5.93 -12.98 -3.80
N TYR A 148 -5.53 -11.83 -3.24
CA TYR A 148 -6.36 -10.63 -3.20
C TYR A 148 -6.02 -9.73 -4.38
N ILE A 149 -6.91 -9.67 -5.35
CA ILE A 149 -6.71 -9.02 -6.65
C ILE A 149 -7.36 -7.65 -6.63
N GLN A 150 -6.55 -6.62 -6.45
CA GLN A 150 -7.01 -5.24 -6.44
C GLN A 150 -5.83 -4.29 -6.68
N THR A 151 -6.00 -3.32 -7.56
CA THR A 151 -4.99 -2.28 -7.77
C THR A 151 -4.75 -1.48 -6.48
N CYS A 152 -3.50 -1.30 -6.11
CA CYS A 152 -3.12 -0.50 -4.94
C CYS A 152 -3.72 0.92 -5.01
N ALA A 153 -4.23 1.41 -3.88
CA ALA A 153 -4.84 2.75 -3.80
C ALA A 153 -3.91 3.88 -4.26
N ALA A 154 -2.61 3.79 -3.93
CA ALA A 154 -1.62 4.75 -4.38
C ALA A 154 -1.40 4.66 -5.91
N GLU A 155 -1.39 3.44 -6.45
CA GLU A 155 -1.22 3.21 -7.87
C GLU A 155 -2.45 3.66 -8.66
N LYS A 156 -3.67 3.41 -8.19
CA LYS A 156 -4.90 3.96 -8.78
C LYS A 156 -4.80 5.48 -8.95
N ARG A 157 -4.33 6.20 -7.93
CA ARG A 157 -4.16 7.67 -8.01
C ARG A 157 -3.10 8.09 -9.02
N ARG A 158 -1.96 7.36 -9.08
CA ARG A 158 -0.91 7.62 -10.08
C ARG A 158 -1.42 7.38 -11.50
N ARG A 159 -2.09 6.25 -11.74
CA ARG A 159 -2.64 5.89 -13.05
C ARG A 159 -3.74 6.85 -13.48
N ARG A 160 -4.62 7.29 -12.56
CA ARG A 160 -5.63 8.33 -12.84
C ARG A 160 -5.01 9.67 -13.25
N LYS A 161 -3.96 10.12 -12.56
CA LYS A 161 -3.23 11.35 -12.93
C LYS A 161 -2.62 11.27 -14.33
N LYS A 162 -2.31 10.08 -14.81
CA LYS A 162 -1.77 9.81 -16.16
C LYS A 162 -2.86 9.47 -17.18
N GLY A 163 -4.13 9.43 -16.80
CA GLY A 163 -5.23 9.00 -17.67
C GLY A 163 -5.27 7.50 -17.98
N LEU A 164 -4.53 6.68 -17.22
CA LEU A 164 -4.39 5.23 -17.43
C LEU A 164 -5.33 4.38 -16.55
N PHE A 165 -6.23 5.01 -15.81
CA PHE A 165 -7.20 4.34 -14.96
C PHE A 165 -8.49 5.15 -14.91
N PRO A 166 -9.68 4.49 -14.93
CA PRO A 166 -10.96 5.19 -14.86
C PRO A 166 -11.06 6.15 -13.68
N ASP A 167 -11.40 7.40 -13.93
CA ASP A 167 -11.59 8.41 -12.90
C ASP A 167 -13.08 8.77 -12.78
N PRO A 168 -13.78 8.30 -11.71
CA PRO A 168 -15.19 8.56 -11.54
C PRO A 168 -15.51 10.06 -11.50
N ASN A 169 -16.49 10.49 -12.28
CA ASN A 169 -16.99 11.88 -12.33
C ASN A 169 -17.86 12.22 -11.10
N LYS A 170 -17.47 11.72 -9.94
CA LYS A 170 -18.16 11.91 -8.67
C LYS A 170 -17.15 12.17 -7.57
N ARG A 171 -17.45 13.13 -6.70
CA ARG A 171 -16.69 13.41 -5.49
C ARG A 171 -17.61 13.41 -4.28
N ILE A 172 -17.10 13.02 -3.15
CA ILE A 172 -17.83 13.02 -1.89
C ILE A 172 -17.21 14.09 -0.99
N PHE A 173 -18.07 14.88 -0.39
CA PHE A 173 -17.74 15.88 0.63
C PHE A 173 -18.51 15.58 1.91
N ILE A 174 -18.00 16.03 3.02
CA ILE A 174 -18.71 16.07 4.31
C ILE A 174 -19.04 17.52 4.60
N ASN A 175 -20.33 17.80 4.82
CA ASN A 175 -20.74 19.13 5.28
C ASN A 175 -20.45 19.25 6.78
N PRO A 176 -19.50 20.11 7.22
CA PRO A 176 -19.12 20.23 8.63
C PRO A 176 -20.24 20.77 9.50
N GLU A 177 -21.19 21.53 8.95
CA GLU A 177 -22.34 22.08 9.69
C GLU A 177 -23.36 20.99 10.07
N VAL A 178 -23.42 19.90 9.29
CA VAL A 178 -24.31 18.74 9.54
C VAL A 178 -23.56 17.61 10.23
N CYS A 179 -22.24 17.57 10.13
CA CYS A 179 -21.40 16.53 10.71
C CYS A 179 -21.41 16.62 12.23
N GLU A 180 -21.75 15.55 12.93
CA GLU A 180 -21.70 15.47 14.39
C GLU A 180 -20.33 15.02 14.95
N GLY A 181 -19.38 14.69 14.07
CA GLY A 181 -18.04 14.25 14.48
C GLY A 181 -17.98 12.84 15.06
N CYS A 182 -19.04 12.05 14.93
CA CYS A 182 -19.14 10.70 15.53
C CYS A 182 -18.04 9.71 15.06
N GLY A 183 -17.45 9.93 13.88
CA GLY A 183 -16.37 9.10 13.36
C GLY A 183 -16.81 7.82 12.65
N ASP A 184 -18.11 7.54 12.57
CA ASP A 184 -18.67 6.31 12.00
C ASP A 184 -18.25 6.07 10.54
N CYS A 185 -18.12 7.14 9.77
CA CYS A 185 -17.60 7.09 8.39
C CYS A 185 -16.17 6.52 8.31
N GLY A 186 -15.32 6.83 9.31
CA GLY A 186 -13.98 6.26 9.41
C GLY A 186 -13.99 4.77 9.75
N ILE A 187 -14.87 4.37 10.68
CA ILE A 187 -15.02 2.95 11.07
C ILE A 187 -15.54 2.12 9.89
N LYS A 188 -16.54 2.62 9.18
CA LYS A 188 -17.14 1.93 8.02
C LYS A 188 -16.21 1.78 6.84
N SER A 189 -15.39 2.79 6.57
CA SER A 189 -14.52 2.79 5.38
C SER A 189 -13.06 2.44 5.65
N ASN A 190 -12.62 2.61 6.89
CA ASN A 190 -11.20 2.55 7.26
C ASN A 190 -10.30 3.39 6.32
N CYS A 191 -10.80 4.55 5.90
CA CYS A 191 -10.23 5.37 4.84
C CYS A 191 -9.30 6.44 5.39
N VAL A 192 -8.07 6.48 4.89
CA VAL A 192 -7.05 7.48 5.28
C VAL A 192 -7.37 8.90 4.82
N SER A 193 -8.31 9.07 3.88
CA SER A 193 -8.71 10.39 3.37
C SER A 193 -9.74 11.09 4.25
N ILE A 194 -10.31 10.41 5.24
CA ILE A 194 -11.21 11.01 6.21
C ILE A 194 -10.37 11.60 7.34
N LEU A 195 -10.25 12.91 7.33
CA LEU A 195 -9.45 13.68 8.27
C LEU A 195 -10.32 14.37 9.32
N PRO A 196 -9.79 14.63 10.51
CA PRO A 196 -10.43 15.54 11.45
C PRO A 196 -10.40 16.98 10.93
N GLU A 197 -11.40 17.75 11.30
CA GLU A 197 -11.49 19.18 11.04
C GLU A 197 -11.96 19.88 12.31
N GLU A 198 -11.12 20.75 12.84
CA GLU A 198 -11.49 21.55 14.01
C GLU A 198 -12.37 22.70 13.58
N THR A 199 -13.51 22.84 14.23
CA THR A 199 -14.49 23.92 13.99
C THR A 199 -14.90 24.56 15.30
N GLU A 200 -15.58 25.71 15.26
CA GLU A 200 -16.14 26.36 16.45
C GLU A 200 -17.14 25.47 17.20
N LEU A 201 -17.77 24.52 16.47
CA LEU A 201 -18.72 23.55 17.01
C LEU A 201 -18.07 22.20 17.35
N GLY A 202 -16.76 22.18 17.58
CA GLY A 202 -15.99 21.00 17.91
C GLY A 202 -15.39 20.28 16.70
N ARG A 203 -14.80 19.11 16.96
CA ARG A 203 -14.09 18.33 15.93
C ARG A 203 -15.07 17.63 15.00
N LYS A 204 -15.01 17.98 13.74
CA LYS A 204 -15.79 17.41 12.64
C LYS A 204 -14.92 16.52 11.76
N ARG A 205 -15.45 16.08 10.62
CA ARG A 205 -14.72 15.29 9.62
C ARG A 205 -14.75 15.97 8.27
N LYS A 206 -13.68 15.81 7.51
CA LYS A 206 -13.58 16.20 6.10
C LYS A 206 -12.95 15.11 5.27
N ILE A 207 -13.15 15.15 3.96
CA ILE A 207 -12.48 14.27 3.01
C ILE A 207 -11.40 15.06 2.29
N ASP A 208 -10.16 14.65 2.46
CA ASP A 208 -9.06 15.13 1.65
C ASP A 208 -9.19 14.58 0.22
N GLN A 209 -9.53 15.46 -0.71
CA GLN A 209 -9.76 15.12 -2.11
C GLN A 209 -8.48 14.71 -2.83
N SER A 210 -7.31 15.07 -2.32
CA SER A 210 -6.01 14.72 -2.92
C SER A 210 -5.63 13.27 -2.66
N SER A 211 -5.98 12.73 -1.50
CA SER A 211 -5.72 11.35 -1.09
C SER A 211 -6.91 10.41 -1.29
N CYS A 212 -8.08 10.94 -1.66
CA CYS A 212 -9.29 10.16 -1.88
C CYS A 212 -9.14 9.17 -3.04
N ASN A 213 -9.39 7.90 -2.76
CA ASN A 213 -9.31 6.83 -3.74
C ASN A 213 -10.60 6.64 -4.57
N LYS A 214 -11.65 7.40 -4.30
CA LYS A 214 -12.95 7.37 -5.00
C LYS A 214 -13.56 5.96 -5.07
N ASP A 215 -13.37 5.14 -4.05
CA ASP A 215 -14.03 3.84 -3.92
C ASP A 215 -15.42 3.94 -3.27
N PHE A 216 -15.71 5.10 -2.66
CA PHE A 216 -16.98 5.45 -2.04
C PHE A 216 -17.42 4.56 -0.87
N SER A 217 -16.52 3.78 -0.29
CA SER A 217 -16.84 2.93 0.88
C SER A 217 -17.27 3.74 2.12
N CYS A 218 -16.88 5.00 2.19
CA CYS A 218 -17.28 5.90 3.27
C CYS A 218 -18.79 6.20 3.32
N VAL A 219 -19.51 6.02 2.23
CA VAL A 219 -20.97 6.27 2.14
C VAL A 219 -21.81 5.00 2.30
N ASN A 220 -21.19 3.86 2.64
CA ASN A 220 -21.93 2.61 2.89
C ASN A 220 -22.74 2.65 4.20
N GLY A 221 -22.50 3.63 5.07
CA GLY A 221 -23.32 3.92 6.23
C GLY A 221 -24.37 5.00 5.93
N PHE A 222 -25.38 5.11 6.79
CA PHE A 222 -26.33 6.23 6.71
C PHE A 222 -25.76 7.45 7.46
N CYS A 223 -25.43 8.51 6.74
CA CYS A 223 -24.99 9.77 7.34
C CYS A 223 -25.47 10.97 6.50
N PRO A 224 -26.26 11.88 7.06
CA PRO A 224 -26.83 13.01 6.33
C PRO A 224 -25.81 14.10 5.96
N SER A 225 -24.61 14.06 6.54
CA SER A 225 -23.57 15.06 6.24
C SER A 225 -22.84 14.83 4.92
N PHE A 226 -23.01 13.67 4.30
CA PHE A 226 -22.37 13.38 3.00
C PHE A 226 -23.06 14.08 1.86
N VAL A 227 -22.27 14.77 1.04
CA VAL A 227 -22.70 15.45 -0.19
C VAL A 227 -21.96 14.86 -1.37
N SER A 228 -22.71 14.38 -2.36
CA SER A 228 -22.16 13.92 -3.64
C SER A 228 -22.15 15.06 -4.64
N VAL A 229 -21.00 15.35 -5.23
CA VAL A 229 -20.84 16.35 -6.28
C VAL A 229 -20.44 15.63 -7.57
N ILE A 230 -21.22 15.84 -8.62
CA ILE A 230 -21.00 15.25 -9.94
C ILE A 230 -20.46 16.33 -10.87
N GLY A 231 -19.46 16.00 -11.71
CA GLY A 231 -18.88 16.93 -12.68
C GLY A 231 -17.93 17.97 -12.08
N ALA A 232 -17.53 17.82 -10.82
CA ALA A 232 -16.63 18.77 -10.19
C ALA A 232 -15.16 18.50 -10.56
N GLU A 233 -14.48 19.54 -10.97
CA GLU A 233 -13.02 19.55 -11.17
C GLU A 233 -12.32 20.27 -10.03
N ILE A 234 -11.08 19.82 -9.74
CA ILE A 234 -10.24 20.50 -8.74
C ILE A 234 -9.82 21.85 -9.31
N LYS A 235 -10.12 22.92 -8.60
CA LYS A 235 -9.61 24.25 -8.92
C LYS A 235 -8.07 24.22 -8.88
N LYS A 236 -7.44 24.35 -10.02
CA LYS A 236 -5.99 24.55 -10.05
C LYS A 236 -5.72 25.93 -9.47
N SER A 237 -4.95 26.03 -8.39
CA SER A 237 -4.41 27.31 -7.96
C SER A 237 -3.58 27.86 -9.11
N ALA A 238 -3.80 29.12 -9.47
CA ALA A 238 -2.90 29.81 -10.37
C ALA A 238 -1.50 29.73 -9.74
N THR A 239 -0.55 29.18 -10.50
CA THR A 239 0.84 29.21 -10.08
C THR A 239 1.25 30.68 -10.18
N GLU A 240 1.20 31.41 -9.07
CA GLU A 240 1.90 32.70 -9.02
C GLU A 240 3.34 32.42 -9.40
N GLN A 241 3.78 33.04 -10.48
CA GLN A 241 5.20 33.02 -10.83
C GLN A 241 5.93 33.67 -9.65
N LEU A 242 6.54 32.86 -8.81
CA LEU A 242 7.46 33.35 -7.79
C LEU A 242 8.52 34.20 -8.53
N LYS A 243 8.41 35.52 -8.40
CA LYS A 243 9.52 36.41 -8.77
C LYS A 243 10.65 36.10 -7.80
N ILE A 244 11.60 35.32 -8.27
CA ILE A 244 12.82 35.06 -7.50
C ILE A 244 13.54 36.40 -7.40
N PRO A 245 13.73 36.97 -6.21
CA PRO A 245 14.53 38.18 -6.05
C PRO A 245 15.96 37.89 -6.48
N ASP A 246 16.69 38.93 -6.91
CA ASP A 246 18.12 38.79 -7.17
C ASP A 246 18.81 38.22 -5.95
N ILE A 247 19.34 36.99 -6.11
CA ILE A 247 20.05 36.30 -5.03
C ILE A 247 21.48 36.80 -5.06
N PRO A 248 22.00 37.39 -3.96
CA PRO A 248 23.39 37.87 -3.92
C PRO A 248 24.35 36.70 -4.11
N ASP A 249 25.47 36.96 -4.80
CA ASP A 249 26.53 35.98 -4.98
C ASP A 249 27.01 35.46 -3.63
N VAL A 250 27.01 34.12 -3.50
CA VAL A 250 27.45 33.44 -2.28
C VAL A 250 28.97 33.26 -2.33
N THR A 251 29.66 33.69 -1.28
CA THR A 251 31.08 33.35 -1.11
C THR A 251 31.20 31.84 -0.88
N VAL A 252 31.78 31.16 -1.85
CA VAL A 252 31.98 29.69 -1.74
C VAL A 252 33.15 29.44 -0.78
N PRO A 253 32.93 28.72 0.33
CA PRO A 253 33.98 28.37 1.28
C PRO A 253 35.00 27.42 0.62
N SER A 254 36.29 27.59 1.00
CA SER A 254 37.34 26.65 0.60
C SER A 254 37.09 25.28 1.21
N ILE A 255 37.19 24.20 0.41
CA ILE A 255 37.01 22.82 0.85
C ILE A 255 38.39 22.20 1.07
N ASP A 256 39.03 22.56 2.17
CA ASP A 256 40.34 22.01 2.56
C ASP A 256 40.22 20.71 3.37
N LYS A 257 39.00 20.37 3.79
CA LYS A 257 38.68 19.18 4.59
C LYS A 257 37.44 18.48 4.02
N THR A 258 37.28 17.21 4.40
CA THR A 258 36.07 16.47 4.05
C THR A 258 34.82 17.21 4.51
N TYR A 259 33.90 17.44 3.59
CA TYR A 259 32.62 18.07 3.85
C TYR A 259 31.51 17.02 3.76
N ASN A 260 30.74 16.86 4.82
CA ASN A 260 29.65 15.88 4.88
C ASN A 260 28.31 16.57 4.62
N ILE A 261 27.55 16.02 3.68
CA ILE A 261 26.20 16.48 3.35
C ILE A 261 25.23 15.34 3.66
N VAL A 262 24.19 15.62 4.45
CA VAL A 262 23.10 14.68 4.72
C VAL A 262 21.86 15.17 3.98
N VAL A 263 21.34 14.35 3.06
CA VAL A 263 20.08 14.61 2.35
C VAL A 263 19.04 13.65 2.87
N THR A 264 17.98 14.17 3.48
CA THR A 264 16.91 13.37 4.06
C THR A 264 15.57 13.68 3.42
N GLY A 265 14.68 12.69 3.38
CA GLY A 265 13.33 12.85 2.86
C GLY A 265 12.58 11.52 2.84
N ILE A 266 11.31 11.59 2.51
CA ILE A 266 10.45 10.39 2.37
C ILE A 266 10.78 9.72 1.04
N GLY A 267 10.69 8.38 0.99
CA GLY A 267 10.88 7.60 -0.24
C GLY A 267 10.04 8.14 -1.41
N GLY A 268 10.63 8.20 -2.60
CA GLY A 268 9.99 8.77 -3.80
C GLY A 268 10.09 10.31 -3.95
N THR A 269 10.68 11.03 -2.99
CA THR A 269 10.86 12.50 -3.07
C THR A 269 12.15 12.93 -3.78
N GLY A 270 12.92 11.97 -4.32
CA GLY A 270 14.13 12.28 -5.11
C GLY A 270 15.41 12.44 -4.29
N VAL A 271 15.44 12.03 -3.03
CA VAL A 271 16.61 12.09 -2.14
C VAL A 271 17.84 11.45 -2.78
N VAL A 272 17.67 10.23 -3.30
CA VAL A 272 18.73 9.48 -3.99
C VAL A 272 19.24 10.24 -5.23
N THR A 273 18.31 10.81 -6.00
CA THR A 273 18.66 11.60 -7.19
C THR A 273 19.48 12.85 -6.83
N ILE A 274 19.11 13.53 -5.73
CA ILE A 274 19.87 14.70 -5.26
C ILE A 274 21.26 14.27 -4.82
N GLY A 275 21.41 13.18 -4.09
CA GLY A 275 22.71 12.62 -3.71
C GLY A 275 23.60 12.31 -4.92
N ALA A 276 23.03 11.64 -5.93
CA ALA A 276 23.72 11.32 -7.17
C ALA A 276 24.15 12.57 -7.96
N LEU A 277 23.27 13.58 -8.04
CA LEU A 277 23.58 14.86 -8.71
C LEU A 277 24.74 15.60 -8.01
N LEU A 278 24.73 15.66 -6.68
CA LEU A 278 25.80 16.29 -5.91
C LEU A 278 27.14 15.54 -6.09
N GLY A 279 27.09 14.21 -6.05
CA GLY A 279 28.27 13.38 -6.30
C GLY A 279 28.85 13.60 -7.71
N MET A 280 27.99 13.63 -8.72
CA MET A 280 28.40 13.87 -10.11
C MET A 280 28.94 15.28 -10.30
N ALA A 281 28.31 16.31 -9.73
CA ALA A 281 28.78 17.67 -9.77
C ALA A 281 30.20 17.79 -9.15
N SER A 282 30.43 17.19 -7.99
CA SER A 282 31.74 17.14 -7.36
C SER A 282 32.79 16.47 -8.25
N HIS A 283 32.42 15.39 -8.93
CA HIS A 283 33.30 14.68 -9.86
C HIS A 283 33.69 15.57 -11.06
N ILE A 284 32.72 16.26 -11.66
CA ILE A 284 32.94 17.18 -12.77
C ILE A 284 33.88 18.32 -12.36
N GLU A 285 33.77 18.81 -11.12
CA GLU A 285 34.67 19.82 -10.55
C GLU A 285 36.04 19.27 -10.17
N GLY A 286 36.36 18.01 -10.44
CA GLY A 286 37.62 17.38 -10.11
C GLY A 286 37.84 17.08 -8.63
N LYS A 287 36.74 17.05 -7.85
CA LYS A 287 36.77 16.74 -6.40
C LYS A 287 36.42 15.26 -6.17
N GLY A 288 36.99 14.67 -5.13
CA GLY A 288 36.61 13.34 -4.68
C GLY A 288 35.25 13.40 -3.99
N ALA A 289 34.34 12.49 -4.34
CA ALA A 289 33.04 12.35 -3.69
C ALA A 289 32.70 10.87 -3.42
N GLY A 290 32.20 10.60 -2.23
CA GLY A 290 31.59 9.32 -1.89
C GLY A 290 30.09 9.54 -1.62
N VAL A 291 29.22 8.78 -2.27
CA VAL A 291 27.78 8.81 -2.03
C VAL A 291 27.38 7.50 -1.37
N MET A 292 26.74 7.59 -0.22
CA MET A 292 26.21 6.43 0.49
C MET A 292 24.70 6.62 0.66
N GLU A 293 23.95 5.63 0.26
CA GLU A 293 22.50 5.64 0.37
C GLU A 293 22.06 4.69 1.48
N MET A 294 21.08 5.12 2.26
CA MET A 294 20.45 4.29 3.26
C MET A 294 18.94 4.28 3.02
N ALA A 295 18.42 3.12 2.64
CA ALA A 295 16.99 2.94 2.52
C ALA A 295 16.36 2.90 3.92
N GLY A 296 15.38 3.79 4.16
CA GLY A 296 14.60 3.80 5.39
C GLY A 296 13.41 2.84 5.31
N LEU A 297 12.93 2.41 6.48
CA LEU A 297 11.70 1.60 6.62
C LEU A 297 10.42 2.46 6.61
N ALA A 298 10.54 3.77 6.65
CA ALA A 298 9.42 4.70 6.68
C ALA A 298 8.94 5.02 5.26
N GLN A 299 7.85 4.42 4.87
CA GLN A 299 7.15 4.76 3.65
C GLN A 299 5.64 4.84 3.88
#